data_9a281ef0ffc39eff693e9352e518f2e1
#
_entry.id   9a281ef0ffc39eff693e9352e518f2e1
#
_cell.length_a   1.000
_cell.length_b   1.000
_cell.length_c   1.000
_cell.angle_alpha   90.00
_cell.angle_beta   90.00
_cell.angle_gamma   90.00
#
_symmetry.space_group_name_H-M   'P 1'
#
loop_
_entity.id
_entity.type
_entity.pdbx_description
1 polymer ?
#
loop_
_entity_poly.entity_id
_entity_poly.type
_entity_poly.pdbx_seq_one_letter_code
_entity_poly.pdbx_strand_id
1 'polypeptide(L)'
;AELLDMSIGGNLIIAPGVTGTVTLTNVAIGGDILNFGSAELKVLEPEEEKPDTPDKDEKPEESEEPSKYPWVAADGYVNYDNYNVPIYSGVETSKVAQPDFVWDDEDTDRLVYVGREYDTRFGIDVSAYQNQATAGKTIDWEAVANDGVEFVMVRAGFRGYGTGSLNRDAYCLQNVDGAMDAGLETGVYFFSQAITVEEAIEEADYVLSILDGRKITGPIAYDWEMHDSTYRVYGTTPEVATACALAFCQRIEEAGYEPMVYMSKYVGYNKFNLPQLAKYPIWFPEYKSTSSERLYPAFYYQMDIWQFSSSCSIDGIGGRVDANIQFLR
;
A
#
# COMPACT_ATOMS: atom_id res chain seq x y z
N ALA A 1 16.56 17.97 -30.63
CA ALA A 1 15.45 17.13 -31.08
C ALA A 1 14.15 17.91 -30.97
N GLU A 2 13.21 17.61 -31.83
CA GLU A 2 11.87 18.22 -31.82
C GLU A 2 10.80 17.12 -31.86
N LEU A 3 9.83 17.26 -30.99
CA LEU A 3 8.59 16.47 -30.99
C LEU A 3 7.44 17.43 -31.27
N LEU A 4 6.58 17.07 -32.22
CA LEU A 4 5.57 17.96 -32.75
C LEU A 4 4.25 17.22 -32.92
N ASP A 5 3.14 17.85 -32.47
CA ASP A 5 1.76 17.40 -32.71
C ASP A 5 1.53 15.90 -32.37
N MET A 6 1.89 15.49 -31.17
CA MET A 6 1.75 14.08 -30.76
C MET A 6 1.23 13.91 -29.34
N SER A 7 0.74 12.72 -29.06
CA SER A 7 0.38 12.29 -27.73
C SER A 7 1.24 11.11 -27.30
N ILE A 8 1.81 11.19 -26.09
CA ILE A 8 2.61 10.15 -25.46
C ILE A 8 1.78 9.65 -24.26
N GLY A 9 1.26 8.41 -24.32
CA GLY A 9 0.38 7.83 -23.30
C GLY A 9 1.06 7.48 -21.98
N GLY A 10 2.37 7.74 -21.83
CA GLY A 10 3.16 7.48 -20.63
C GLY A 10 4.22 8.54 -20.42
N ASN A 11 5.32 8.18 -19.76
CA ASN A 11 6.43 9.09 -19.52
C ASN A 11 7.24 9.38 -20.78
N LEU A 12 7.69 10.63 -20.94
CA LEU A 12 8.74 10.99 -21.90
C LEU A 12 10.11 10.83 -21.21
N ILE A 13 10.93 9.89 -21.72
CA ILE A 13 12.27 9.65 -21.18
C ILE A 13 13.32 10.22 -22.13
N ILE A 14 14.11 11.18 -21.64
CA ILE A 14 15.30 11.69 -22.31
C ILE A 14 16.50 10.92 -21.77
N ALA A 15 17.07 10.03 -22.60
CA ALA A 15 18.12 9.10 -22.19
C ALA A 15 19.43 9.81 -21.79
N PRO A 16 20.30 9.15 -20.97
CA PRO A 16 21.65 9.60 -20.73
C PRO A 16 22.42 9.76 -22.04
N GLY A 17 23.16 10.86 -22.18
CA GLY A 17 23.93 11.17 -23.39
C GLY A 17 23.19 12.05 -24.41
N VAL A 18 21.89 12.31 -24.24
CA VAL A 18 21.19 13.34 -25.03
C VAL A 18 21.63 14.71 -24.56
N THR A 19 22.14 15.53 -25.49
CA THR A 19 22.65 16.90 -25.25
C THR A 19 21.95 17.90 -26.17
N GLY A 20 22.08 19.20 -25.87
CA GLY A 20 21.44 20.27 -26.65
C GLY A 20 20.00 20.49 -26.22
N THR A 21 19.14 20.95 -27.12
CA THR A 21 17.74 21.29 -26.80
C THR A 21 16.78 20.22 -27.32
N VAL A 22 15.83 19.81 -26.49
CA VAL A 22 14.64 19.03 -26.88
C VAL A 22 13.44 19.96 -26.82
N THR A 23 12.80 20.19 -27.97
CA THR A 23 11.63 21.07 -28.09
C THR A 23 10.37 20.22 -28.20
N LEU A 24 9.36 20.55 -27.40
CA LEU A 24 8.03 19.95 -27.42
C LEU A 24 7.04 21.02 -27.91
N THR A 25 6.40 20.79 -29.05
CA THR A 25 5.39 21.69 -29.60
C THR A 25 4.08 20.93 -29.76
N ASN A 26 3.03 21.37 -29.05
CA ASN A 26 1.74 20.70 -29.06
C ASN A 26 1.85 19.18 -28.76
N VAL A 27 2.59 18.82 -27.70
CA VAL A 27 2.82 17.45 -27.27
C VAL A 27 2.09 17.21 -25.96
N ALA A 28 1.10 16.30 -25.97
CA ALA A 28 0.44 15.83 -24.77
C ALA A 28 1.22 14.64 -24.19
N ILE A 29 1.59 14.73 -22.90
CA ILE A 29 2.32 13.66 -22.19
C ILE A 29 1.44 13.20 -21.04
N GLY A 30 1.06 11.92 -21.04
CA GLY A 30 0.19 11.32 -20.05
C GLY A 30 0.88 10.96 -18.72
N GLY A 31 2.21 11.12 -18.65
CA GLY A 31 3.04 10.86 -17.47
C GLY A 31 4.06 11.98 -17.24
N ASP A 32 5.20 11.62 -16.63
CA ASP A 32 6.27 12.56 -16.30
C ASP A 32 7.28 12.73 -17.44
N ILE A 33 7.99 13.85 -17.42
CA ILE A 33 9.16 14.05 -18.26
C ILE A 33 10.40 13.75 -17.43
N LEU A 34 11.08 12.65 -17.74
CA LEU A 34 12.27 12.17 -17.05
C LEU A 34 13.50 12.47 -17.90
N ASN A 35 14.27 13.49 -17.54
CA ASN A 35 15.49 13.89 -18.26
C ASN A 35 16.73 13.36 -17.55
N PHE A 36 17.30 12.29 -18.05
CA PHE A 36 18.55 11.68 -17.58
C PHE A 36 19.78 12.15 -18.38
N GLY A 37 19.58 13.00 -19.40
CA GLY A 37 20.62 13.65 -20.17
C GLY A 37 20.97 15.03 -19.67
N SER A 38 21.79 15.77 -20.44
CA SER A 38 22.10 17.19 -20.24
C SER A 38 21.34 18.10 -21.23
N ALA A 39 20.25 17.59 -21.81
CA ALA A 39 19.43 18.37 -22.73
C ALA A 39 18.61 19.42 -22.00
N GLU A 40 18.53 20.62 -22.59
CA GLU A 40 17.58 21.66 -22.18
C GLU A 40 16.21 21.31 -22.77
N LEU A 41 15.18 21.29 -21.92
CA LEU A 41 13.80 21.06 -22.36
C LEU A 41 13.10 22.39 -22.63
N LYS A 42 12.53 22.52 -23.82
CA LYS A 42 11.73 23.68 -24.21
C LYS A 42 10.33 23.26 -24.64
N VAL A 43 9.35 23.65 -23.85
CA VAL A 43 7.93 23.43 -24.17
C VAL A 43 7.37 24.69 -24.82
N LEU A 44 6.81 24.56 -26.01
CA LEU A 44 6.13 25.64 -26.73
C LEU A 44 4.64 25.31 -26.74
N GLU A 45 3.86 26.21 -26.15
CA GLU A 45 2.40 26.17 -26.26
C GLU A 45 1.96 26.76 -27.62
N PRO A 46 0.85 26.28 -28.21
CA PRO A 46 0.31 26.86 -29.43
C PRO A 46 -0.03 28.33 -29.20
N GLU A 47 0.30 29.23 -30.16
CA GLU A 47 -0.18 30.63 -30.14
C GLU A 47 -1.72 30.61 -30.24
N GLU A 48 -2.40 31.02 -29.17
CA GLU A 48 -3.85 31.27 -29.21
C GLU A 48 -4.17 32.45 -30.10
N GLU A 49 -4.91 32.25 -31.19
CA GLU A 49 -5.62 33.34 -31.91
C GLU A 49 -6.67 33.92 -30.95
N LYS A 50 -6.51 35.23 -30.62
CA LYS A 50 -7.48 35.97 -29.82
C LYS A 50 -8.81 36.08 -30.57
N PRO A 51 -9.92 35.57 -30.05
CA PRO A 51 -11.25 35.95 -30.49
C PRO A 51 -11.64 37.28 -29.84
N ASP A 52 -12.32 38.12 -30.64
CA ASP A 52 -12.98 39.36 -30.23
C ASP A 52 -13.95 39.13 -29.06
N THR A 53 -13.92 40.08 -28.12
CA THR A 53 -14.79 40.12 -26.95
C THR A 53 -16.26 40.27 -27.34
N PRO A 54 -17.15 39.46 -26.72
CA PRO A 54 -18.45 39.93 -26.30
C PRO A 54 -18.75 39.72 -24.82
N ASP A 55 -19.28 40.75 -24.30
CA ASP A 55 -20.27 40.97 -23.24
C ASP A 55 -20.36 40.02 -22.01
N LYS A 56 -20.48 40.70 -20.89
CA LYS A 56 -20.57 40.24 -19.51
C LYS A 56 -21.87 39.45 -19.26
N ASP A 57 -21.75 38.53 -18.29
CA ASP A 57 -22.75 37.82 -17.49
C ASP A 57 -22.94 36.34 -17.83
N GLU A 58 -21.87 35.55 -17.71
CA GLU A 58 -21.99 34.13 -17.38
C GLU A 58 -21.02 33.80 -16.23
N LYS A 59 -21.62 33.17 -15.18
CA LYS A 59 -20.94 32.59 -14.03
C LYS A 59 -19.85 31.63 -14.53
N PRO A 60 -18.62 31.66 -14.02
CA PRO A 60 -17.59 30.71 -14.46
C PRO A 60 -18.09 29.29 -14.19
N GLU A 61 -18.21 28.47 -15.22
CA GLU A 61 -18.20 27.02 -15.08
C GLU A 61 -16.90 26.65 -14.38
N GLU A 62 -17.03 25.97 -13.23
CA GLU A 62 -15.89 25.32 -12.58
C GLU A 62 -15.23 24.43 -13.63
N SER A 63 -14.03 24.79 -14.06
CA SER A 63 -13.20 23.93 -14.88
C SER A 63 -12.98 22.64 -14.10
N GLU A 64 -13.61 21.54 -14.54
CA GLU A 64 -13.32 20.21 -14.05
C GLU A 64 -11.82 19.97 -14.28
N GLU A 65 -11.00 20.04 -13.22
CA GLU A 65 -9.64 19.53 -13.30
C GLU A 65 -9.73 18.07 -13.75
N PRO A 66 -8.94 17.65 -14.76
CA PRO A 66 -8.98 16.27 -15.20
C PRO A 66 -8.69 15.37 -13.99
N SER A 67 -9.59 14.42 -13.75
CA SER A 67 -9.50 13.49 -12.62
C SER A 67 -8.08 12.91 -12.55
N LYS A 68 -7.40 13.08 -11.40
CA LYS A 68 -6.11 12.47 -11.13
C LYS A 68 -6.19 10.93 -11.24
N TYR A 69 -7.41 10.41 -11.18
CA TYR A 69 -7.76 8.99 -11.24
C TYR A 69 -8.77 8.73 -12.36
N PRO A 70 -8.37 8.85 -13.66
CA PRO A 70 -9.30 8.78 -14.79
C PRO A 70 -9.99 7.41 -14.95
N TRP A 71 -9.47 6.38 -14.26
CA TRP A 71 -9.96 5.00 -14.28
C TRP A 71 -11.03 4.71 -13.22
N VAL A 72 -11.27 5.64 -12.28
CA VAL A 72 -12.32 5.55 -11.27
C VAL A 72 -13.05 6.89 -11.20
N ALA A 73 -14.35 6.89 -11.45
CA ALA A 73 -15.17 8.07 -11.27
C ALA A 73 -15.31 8.35 -9.76
N ALA A 74 -14.79 9.50 -9.31
CA ALA A 74 -14.99 9.99 -7.96
C ALA A 74 -16.22 10.89 -7.88
N ASP A 75 -16.92 10.88 -6.73
CA ASP A 75 -18.05 11.76 -6.47
C ASP A 75 -17.61 13.21 -6.08
N GLY A 76 -16.33 13.42 -5.97
CA GLY A 76 -15.68 14.67 -5.59
C GLY A 76 -14.32 14.42 -4.96
N TYR A 77 -13.75 15.47 -4.37
CA TYR A 77 -12.45 15.41 -3.69
C TYR A 77 -12.53 16.11 -2.34
N VAL A 78 -11.74 15.63 -1.39
CA VAL A 78 -11.54 16.27 -0.09
C VAL A 78 -10.03 16.43 0.19
N ASN A 79 -9.64 17.57 0.74
CA ASN A 79 -8.28 17.71 1.26
C ASN A 79 -8.23 17.03 2.64
N TYR A 80 -7.54 15.91 2.73
CA TYR A 80 -7.32 15.16 3.95
C TYR A 80 -5.84 14.94 4.16
N ASP A 81 -5.32 15.48 5.26
CA ASP A 81 -3.88 15.42 5.60
C ASP A 81 -2.96 15.94 4.47
N ASN A 82 -3.33 17.08 3.88
CA ASN A 82 -2.64 17.71 2.74
C ASN A 82 -2.59 16.86 1.46
N TYR A 83 -3.46 15.88 1.36
CA TYR A 83 -3.65 15.05 0.17
C TYR A 83 -5.04 15.31 -0.43
N ASN A 84 -5.11 15.49 -1.73
CA ASN A 84 -6.39 15.62 -2.44
C ASN A 84 -6.96 14.22 -2.69
N VAL A 85 -7.82 13.76 -1.77
CA VAL A 85 -8.36 12.41 -1.75
C VAL A 85 -9.65 12.33 -2.54
N PRO A 86 -9.78 11.39 -3.49
CA PRO A 86 -11.05 11.17 -4.19
C PRO A 86 -12.11 10.61 -3.22
N ILE A 87 -13.34 11.12 -3.32
CA ILE A 87 -14.48 10.63 -2.56
C ILE A 87 -15.20 9.57 -3.38
N TYR A 88 -15.48 8.44 -2.75
CA TYR A 88 -16.24 7.33 -3.34
C TYR A 88 -17.46 7.01 -2.48
N SER A 89 -18.66 7.20 -3.01
CA SER A 89 -19.89 6.76 -2.36
C SER A 89 -19.86 5.26 -2.11
N GLY A 90 -20.25 4.86 -0.90
CA GLY A 90 -20.28 3.45 -0.52
C GLY A 90 -18.96 2.86 -0.04
N VAL A 91 -17.86 3.64 -0.01
CA VAL A 91 -16.63 3.27 0.70
C VAL A 91 -16.64 3.94 2.07
N GLU A 92 -16.58 3.14 3.13
CA GLU A 92 -16.63 3.65 4.50
C GLU A 92 -15.40 4.51 4.80
N THR A 93 -15.62 5.65 5.45
CA THR A 93 -14.53 6.55 5.86
C THR A 93 -14.01 6.19 7.24
N SER A 94 -12.74 6.45 7.47
CA SER A 94 -12.10 6.26 8.78
C SER A 94 -12.79 7.13 9.84
N LYS A 95 -12.97 6.55 11.04
CA LYS A 95 -13.49 7.25 12.22
C LYS A 95 -12.38 7.56 13.23
N VAL A 96 -11.16 7.08 12.98
CA VAL A 96 -10.02 7.41 13.85
C VAL A 96 -9.53 8.82 13.56
N ALA A 97 -9.19 9.55 14.59
CA ALA A 97 -8.73 10.93 14.49
C ALA A 97 -7.70 11.24 15.58
N GLN A 98 -7.13 12.42 15.54
CA GLN A 98 -6.44 12.94 16.70
C GLN A 98 -7.47 13.59 17.62
N PRO A 99 -7.51 13.34 18.94
CA PRO A 99 -6.43 12.78 19.80
C PRO A 99 -6.62 11.31 20.20
N ASP A 100 -7.09 10.44 19.33
CA ASP A 100 -7.44 9.07 19.68
C ASP A 100 -6.23 8.17 20.00
N PHE A 101 -5.01 8.66 19.83
CA PHE A 101 -3.79 7.88 20.05
C PHE A 101 -2.80 8.61 20.95
N VAL A 102 -2.13 7.85 21.80
CA VAL A 102 -1.04 8.32 22.67
C VAL A 102 0.10 7.30 22.65
N TRP A 103 1.33 7.76 22.85
CA TRP A 103 2.42 6.84 23.15
C TRP A 103 2.25 6.29 24.57
N ASP A 104 2.57 5.00 24.72
CA ASP A 104 2.56 4.39 26.05
C ASP A 104 3.64 5.02 26.93
N ASP A 105 3.30 5.30 28.20
CA ASP A 105 4.21 5.96 29.11
C ASP A 105 5.34 5.04 29.61
N GLU A 106 5.11 3.72 29.60
CA GLU A 106 6.06 2.70 30.07
C GLU A 106 6.86 2.11 28.91
N ASP A 107 6.24 2.04 27.71
CA ASP A 107 6.86 1.53 26.47
C ASP A 107 6.71 2.51 25.32
N THR A 108 7.69 3.38 25.15
CA THR A 108 7.68 4.48 24.17
C THR A 108 7.73 4.01 22.70
N ASP A 109 7.90 2.71 22.44
CA ASP A 109 7.83 2.11 21.12
C ASP A 109 6.36 1.72 20.76
N ARG A 110 5.43 1.79 21.73
CA ARG A 110 4.01 1.42 21.56
C ARG A 110 3.10 2.62 21.44
N LEU A 111 2.22 2.56 20.48
CA LEU A 111 1.13 3.50 20.29
C LEU A 111 -0.18 2.86 20.77
N VAL A 112 -0.89 3.55 21.66
CA VAL A 112 -2.13 3.06 22.26
C VAL A 112 -3.32 3.86 21.75
N TYR A 113 -4.39 3.17 21.36
CA TYR A 113 -5.65 3.77 21.01
C TYR A 113 -6.45 4.08 22.29
N VAL A 114 -6.82 5.35 22.48
CA VAL A 114 -7.63 5.84 23.62
C VAL A 114 -8.98 6.37 23.17
N GLY A 115 -9.33 6.21 21.89
CA GLY A 115 -10.63 6.57 21.34
C GLY A 115 -11.78 5.69 21.86
N ARG A 116 -12.98 5.88 21.32
CA ARG A 116 -14.20 5.18 21.79
C ARG A 116 -14.94 4.45 20.69
N GLU A 117 -14.48 4.55 19.44
CA GLU A 117 -15.17 4.00 18.29
C GLU A 117 -14.85 2.51 18.09
N TYR A 118 -13.68 2.05 18.59
CA TYR A 118 -13.18 0.70 18.38
C TYR A 118 -12.62 0.11 19.67
N ASP A 119 -12.78 -1.20 19.83
CA ASP A 119 -11.86 -2.00 20.60
C ASP A 119 -10.63 -2.29 19.72
N THR A 120 -9.45 -2.40 20.31
CA THR A 120 -8.23 -2.58 19.55
C THR A 120 -7.38 -3.71 20.10
N ARG A 121 -6.52 -4.28 19.23
CA ARG A 121 -5.50 -5.25 19.60
C ARG A 121 -4.15 -4.76 19.12
N PHE A 122 -3.13 -5.05 19.92
CA PHE A 122 -1.74 -4.82 19.54
C PHE A 122 -1.19 -6.08 18.83
N GLY A 123 -0.52 -5.90 17.71
CA GLY A 123 0.06 -6.98 16.94
C GLY A 123 1.36 -6.60 16.27
N ILE A 124 1.97 -7.59 15.66
CA ILE A 124 3.24 -7.45 14.94
C ILE A 124 3.17 -8.13 13.58
N ASP A 125 4.10 -7.79 12.69
CA ASP A 125 4.35 -8.64 11.54
C ASP A 125 5.82 -9.05 11.45
N VAL A 126 6.05 -10.28 10.99
CA VAL A 126 7.36 -10.92 11.01
C VAL A 126 7.66 -11.66 9.71
N SER A 127 8.95 -11.79 9.45
CA SER A 127 9.49 -12.56 8.34
C SER A 127 10.78 -13.26 8.78
N ALA A 128 11.46 -13.91 7.86
CA ALA A 128 12.78 -14.48 8.09
C ALA A 128 13.80 -13.48 8.67
N TYR A 129 13.59 -12.17 8.51
CA TYR A 129 14.47 -11.15 9.09
C TYR A 129 14.48 -11.20 10.62
N GLN A 130 13.32 -11.30 11.25
CA GLN A 130 13.18 -11.37 12.69
C GLN A 130 13.82 -12.66 13.25
N ASN A 131 13.62 -13.79 12.55
CA ASN A 131 14.30 -15.05 12.93
C ASN A 131 15.82 -14.91 12.82
N GLN A 132 16.34 -14.34 11.74
CA GLN A 132 17.79 -14.17 11.55
C GLN A 132 18.42 -13.25 12.60
N ALA A 133 17.70 -12.24 13.07
CA ALA A 133 18.11 -11.32 14.11
C ALA A 133 18.03 -11.94 15.52
N THR A 134 17.19 -13.00 15.72
CA THR A 134 16.98 -13.65 16.99
C THR A 134 18.05 -14.73 17.24
N ALA A 135 18.56 -14.80 18.47
CA ALA A 135 19.52 -15.83 18.87
C ALA A 135 18.91 -17.22 18.64
N GLY A 136 19.69 -18.13 18.01
CA GLY A 136 19.20 -19.46 17.66
C GLY A 136 18.20 -19.50 16.50
N LYS A 137 17.85 -18.34 15.91
CA LYS A 137 16.91 -18.19 14.79
C LYS A 137 15.49 -18.69 15.07
N THR A 138 15.11 -18.71 16.33
CA THR A 138 13.77 -19.12 16.78
C THR A 138 13.19 -18.00 17.64
N ILE A 139 12.04 -17.49 17.25
CA ILE A 139 11.27 -16.52 18.05
C ILE A 139 10.69 -17.25 19.26
N ASP A 140 10.80 -16.63 20.44
CA ASP A 140 10.15 -17.08 21.67
C ASP A 140 8.71 -16.53 21.71
N TRP A 141 7.80 -17.30 21.13
CA TRP A 141 6.40 -16.89 21.00
C TRP A 141 5.66 -16.77 22.32
N GLU A 142 6.09 -17.50 23.35
CA GLU A 142 5.54 -17.35 24.71
C GLU A 142 5.95 -15.99 25.29
N ALA A 143 7.19 -15.59 25.11
CA ALA A 143 7.64 -14.25 25.50
C ALA A 143 6.92 -13.15 24.71
N VAL A 144 6.75 -13.32 23.40
CA VAL A 144 5.98 -12.40 22.53
C VAL A 144 4.54 -12.22 23.04
N ALA A 145 3.85 -13.30 23.37
CA ALA A 145 2.47 -13.23 23.90
C ALA A 145 2.42 -12.58 25.29
N ASN A 146 3.39 -12.88 26.15
CA ASN A 146 3.49 -12.27 27.48
C ASN A 146 3.84 -10.78 27.45
N ASP A 147 4.46 -10.32 26.36
CA ASP A 147 4.74 -8.91 26.09
C ASP A 147 3.50 -8.14 25.55
N GLY A 148 2.33 -8.79 25.53
CA GLY A 148 1.04 -8.17 25.19
C GLY A 148 0.71 -8.14 23.70
N VAL A 149 1.44 -8.89 22.87
CA VAL A 149 1.05 -9.12 21.47
C VAL A 149 -0.16 -10.05 21.44
N GLU A 150 -1.18 -9.68 20.67
CA GLU A 150 -2.44 -10.43 20.55
C GLU A 150 -2.62 -11.08 19.17
N PHE A 151 -2.01 -10.50 18.13
CA PHE A 151 -2.04 -11.06 16.78
C PHE A 151 -0.70 -10.90 16.05
N VAL A 152 -0.48 -11.73 15.05
CA VAL A 152 0.70 -11.67 14.20
C VAL A 152 0.36 -11.93 12.75
N MET A 153 1.00 -11.17 11.85
CA MET A 153 1.02 -11.42 10.42
C MET A 153 2.38 -12.00 10.03
N VAL A 154 2.42 -13.23 9.53
CA VAL A 154 3.65 -13.95 9.20
C VAL A 154 3.87 -13.97 7.68
N ARG A 155 5.05 -13.59 7.19
CA ARG A 155 5.33 -13.66 5.77
C ARG A 155 5.33 -15.12 5.28
N ALA A 156 4.40 -15.47 4.39
CA ALA A 156 4.38 -16.77 3.73
C ALA A 156 5.49 -16.90 2.68
N GLY A 157 5.71 -15.84 1.92
CA GLY A 157 6.68 -15.80 0.87
C GLY A 157 6.65 -14.49 0.09
N PHE A 158 7.30 -14.47 -1.05
CA PHE A 158 7.37 -13.30 -1.92
C PHE A 158 7.60 -13.67 -3.37
N ARG A 159 7.14 -12.82 -4.28
CA ARG A 159 7.60 -12.82 -5.67
C ARG A 159 8.78 -11.86 -5.80
N GLY A 160 9.88 -12.33 -6.37
CA GLY A 160 11.08 -11.51 -6.53
C GLY A 160 10.84 -10.29 -7.41
N TYR A 161 11.11 -9.09 -6.91
CA TYR A 161 10.86 -7.81 -7.60
C TYR A 161 11.65 -7.65 -8.91
N GLY A 162 12.79 -8.33 -9.07
CA GLY A 162 13.58 -8.31 -10.30
C GLY A 162 13.38 -9.57 -11.16
N THR A 163 13.22 -10.74 -10.55
CA THR A 163 13.18 -12.03 -11.25
C THR A 163 11.76 -12.54 -11.54
N GLY A 164 10.76 -12.10 -10.76
CA GLY A 164 9.40 -12.62 -10.82
C GLY A 164 9.22 -14.04 -10.29
N SER A 165 10.27 -14.65 -9.71
CA SER A 165 10.21 -16.01 -9.17
C SER A 165 9.51 -16.03 -7.81
N LEU A 166 8.72 -17.09 -7.55
CA LEU A 166 8.11 -17.34 -6.25
C LEU A 166 9.15 -17.88 -5.28
N ASN A 167 9.15 -17.34 -4.06
CA ASN A 167 10.06 -17.73 -3.00
C ASN A 167 9.26 -17.89 -1.71
N ARG A 168 9.46 -19.03 -1.03
CA ARG A 168 8.89 -19.26 0.29
C ARG A 168 9.75 -18.57 1.35
N ASP A 169 9.12 -17.97 2.35
CA ASP A 169 9.83 -17.57 3.56
C ASP A 169 10.26 -18.83 4.35
N ALA A 170 11.55 -18.92 4.64
CA ALA A 170 12.14 -20.12 5.21
C ALA A 170 11.60 -20.46 6.61
N TYR A 171 11.09 -19.45 7.32
CA TYR A 171 10.59 -19.58 8.70
C TYR A 171 9.07 -19.51 8.79
N CYS A 172 8.34 -19.38 7.67
CA CYS A 172 6.91 -19.20 7.65
C CYS A 172 6.17 -20.18 8.56
N LEU A 173 6.31 -21.48 8.31
CA LEU A 173 5.56 -22.48 9.09
C LEU A 173 6.03 -22.59 10.54
N GLN A 174 7.32 -22.40 10.82
CA GLN A 174 7.82 -22.34 12.19
C GLN A 174 7.18 -21.19 12.96
N ASN A 175 7.06 -20.01 12.32
CA ASN A 175 6.45 -18.84 12.95
C ASN A 175 4.94 -19.01 13.09
N VAL A 176 4.25 -19.51 12.06
CA VAL A 176 2.80 -19.76 12.12
C VAL A 176 2.46 -20.74 13.24
N ASP A 177 3.13 -21.92 13.26
CA ASP A 177 2.88 -22.95 14.24
C ASP A 177 3.21 -22.45 15.67
N GLY A 178 4.36 -21.77 15.86
CA GLY A 178 4.77 -21.23 17.16
C GLY A 178 3.85 -20.12 17.68
N ALA A 179 3.40 -19.20 16.84
CA ALA A 179 2.47 -18.14 17.23
C ALA A 179 1.09 -18.71 17.61
N MET A 180 0.58 -19.65 16.83
CA MET A 180 -0.69 -20.35 17.15
C MET A 180 -0.59 -21.15 18.44
N ASP A 181 0.52 -21.84 18.69
CA ASP A 181 0.75 -22.59 19.92
C ASP A 181 0.81 -21.66 21.16
N ALA A 182 1.29 -20.42 20.98
CA ALA A 182 1.29 -19.39 22.01
C ALA A 182 -0.09 -18.71 22.20
N GLY A 183 -1.10 -19.05 21.38
CA GLY A 183 -2.45 -18.54 21.47
C GLY A 183 -2.69 -17.21 20.76
N LEU A 184 -1.75 -16.75 19.90
CA LEU A 184 -1.90 -15.54 19.11
C LEU A 184 -2.84 -15.76 17.93
N GLU A 185 -3.68 -14.77 17.60
CA GLU A 185 -4.35 -14.74 16.30
C GLU A 185 -3.29 -14.63 15.21
N THR A 186 -3.29 -15.57 14.27
CA THR A 186 -2.20 -15.73 13.31
C THR A 186 -2.71 -15.65 11.89
N GLY A 187 -2.35 -14.60 11.18
CA GLY A 187 -2.51 -14.44 9.76
C GLY A 187 -1.19 -14.59 9.01
N VAL A 188 -1.27 -14.57 7.69
CA VAL A 188 -0.07 -14.57 6.84
C VAL A 188 -0.16 -13.49 5.76
N TYR A 189 0.98 -13.07 5.23
CA TYR A 189 1.03 -12.18 4.07
C TYR A 189 1.98 -12.68 3.00
N PHE A 190 1.71 -12.30 1.76
CA PHE A 190 2.56 -12.60 0.62
C PHE A 190 2.97 -11.30 -0.06
N PHE A 191 4.29 -11.03 -0.08
CA PHE A 191 4.85 -9.88 -0.78
C PHE A 191 4.72 -10.10 -2.29
N SER A 192 3.73 -9.45 -2.88
CA SER A 192 3.35 -9.60 -4.25
C SER A 192 4.12 -8.66 -5.17
N GLN A 193 4.51 -9.19 -6.31
CA GLN A 193 5.00 -8.44 -7.45
C GLN A 193 4.29 -8.89 -8.74
N ALA A 194 3.02 -9.28 -8.62
CA ALA A 194 2.20 -9.69 -9.75
C ALA A 194 1.93 -8.51 -10.69
N ILE A 195 2.09 -8.74 -11.98
CA ILE A 195 1.79 -7.79 -13.08
C ILE A 195 0.72 -8.33 -14.03
N THR A 196 0.18 -9.51 -13.74
CA THR A 196 -0.99 -10.11 -14.42
C THR A 196 -1.87 -10.84 -13.41
N VAL A 197 -3.13 -11.06 -13.78
CA VAL A 197 -4.11 -11.80 -12.97
C VAL A 197 -3.65 -13.24 -12.73
N GLU A 198 -3.07 -13.88 -13.74
CA GLU A 198 -2.56 -15.24 -13.64
C GLU A 198 -1.44 -15.34 -12.60
N GLU A 199 -0.54 -14.35 -12.55
CA GLU A 199 0.51 -14.30 -11.53
C GLU A 199 -0.05 -14.11 -10.12
N ALA A 200 -1.11 -13.29 -9.95
CA ALA A 200 -1.75 -13.10 -8.67
C ALA A 200 -2.46 -14.39 -8.18
N ILE A 201 -3.09 -15.14 -9.08
CA ILE A 201 -3.66 -16.45 -8.77
C ILE A 201 -2.55 -17.45 -8.40
N GLU A 202 -1.42 -17.44 -9.15
CA GLU A 202 -0.27 -18.29 -8.84
C GLU A 202 0.31 -17.97 -7.46
N GLU A 203 0.38 -16.70 -7.05
CA GLU A 203 0.80 -16.28 -5.71
C GLU A 203 -0.16 -16.80 -4.63
N ALA A 204 -1.46 -16.69 -4.83
CA ALA A 204 -2.47 -17.22 -3.92
C ALA A 204 -2.36 -18.75 -3.78
N ASP A 205 -2.27 -19.48 -4.90
CA ASP A 205 -2.09 -20.93 -4.89
C ASP A 205 -0.78 -21.34 -4.20
N TYR A 206 0.27 -20.53 -4.37
CA TYR A 206 1.55 -20.77 -3.69
C TYR A 206 1.43 -20.62 -2.18
N VAL A 207 0.75 -19.58 -1.68
CA VAL A 207 0.44 -19.41 -0.24
C VAL A 207 -0.35 -20.60 0.28
N LEU A 208 -1.40 -21.01 -0.42
CA LEU A 208 -2.23 -22.15 -0.05
C LEU A 208 -1.41 -23.45 0.01
N SER A 209 -0.48 -23.64 -0.93
CA SER A 209 0.44 -24.79 -0.94
C SER A 209 1.42 -24.78 0.24
N ILE A 210 1.88 -23.58 0.67
CA ILE A 210 2.75 -23.43 1.84
C ILE A 210 1.99 -23.80 3.11
N LEU A 211 0.76 -23.31 3.26
CA LEU A 211 -0.08 -23.55 4.43
C LEU A 211 -0.51 -25.03 4.53
N ASP A 212 -0.63 -25.73 3.40
CA ASP A 212 -0.96 -27.16 3.31
C ASP A 212 -2.16 -27.56 4.21
N GLY A 213 -3.25 -26.77 4.10
CA GLY A 213 -4.48 -26.99 4.85
C GLY A 213 -4.47 -26.59 6.33
N ARG A 214 -3.41 -25.91 6.82
CA ARG A 214 -3.36 -25.35 8.19
C ARG A 214 -4.50 -24.36 8.39
N LYS A 215 -5.20 -24.50 9.51
CA LYS A 215 -6.28 -23.59 9.91
C LYS A 215 -5.71 -22.42 10.70
N ILE A 216 -5.17 -21.43 10.00
CA ILE A 216 -4.79 -20.16 10.61
C ILE A 216 -6.04 -19.42 11.10
N THR A 217 -5.88 -18.55 12.10
CA THR A 217 -6.98 -17.85 12.78
C THR A 217 -7.17 -16.41 12.30
N GLY A 218 -6.18 -15.86 11.62
CA GLY A 218 -6.20 -14.54 11.01
C GLY A 218 -6.23 -14.60 9.48
N PRO A 219 -6.20 -13.44 8.82
CA PRO A 219 -6.36 -13.33 7.37
C PRO A 219 -5.11 -13.72 6.57
N ILE A 220 -5.30 -13.87 5.25
CA ILE A 220 -4.21 -13.95 4.25
C ILE A 220 -4.15 -12.63 3.48
N ALA A 221 -3.09 -11.86 3.69
CA ALA A 221 -2.96 -10.53 3.09
C ALA A 221 -2.20 -10.56 1.76
N TYR A 222 -2.79 -9.88 0.78
CA TYR A 222 -2.16 -9.51 -0.48
C TYR A 222 -1.35 -8.23 -0.25
N ASP A 223 -0.03 -8.34 -0.24
CA ASP A 223 0.90 -7.26 0.05
C ASP A 223 1.61 -6.84 -1.25
N TRP A 224 1.00 -5.88 -1.98
CA TRP A 224 1.49 -5.39 -3.25
C TRP A 224 2.15 -4.03 -3.08
N GLU A 225 3.47 -3.99 -3.20
CA GLU A 225 4.26 -2.80 -2.96
C GLU A 225 5.04 -2.34 -4.18
N MET A 226 5.15 -1.03 -4.32
CA MET A 226 5.94 -0.36 -5.33
C MET A 226 6.75 0.77 -4.71
N HIS A 227 8.07 0.62 -4.64
CA HIS A 227 8.93 1.66 -4.07
C HIS A 227 9.58 2.52 -5.15
N ASP A 228 10.16 1.91 -6.20
CA ASP A 228 10.84 2.63 -7.27
C ASP A 228 10.79 1.86 -8.61
N SER A 229 11.43 2.42 -9.62
CA SER A 229 11.44 1.86 -10.98
C SER A 229 12.17 0.51 -11.13
N THR A 230 12.82 0.02 -10.09
CA THR A 230 13.45 -1.32 -10.12
C THR A 230 12.45 -2.44 -9.82
N TYR A 231 11.30 -2.08 -9.23
CA TYR A 231 10.21 -3.01 -8.97
C TYR A 231 9.46 -3.33 -10.26
N ARG A 232 9.26 -4.61 -10.54
CA ARG A 232 8.58 -5.06 -11.77
C ARG A 232 7.15 -4.52 -11.91
N VAL A 233 6.50 -4.21 -10.79
CA VAL A 233 5.15 -3.62 -10.73
C VAL A 233 5.12 -2.12 -11.04
N TYR A 234 6.25 -1.45 -11.19
CA TYR A 234 6.33 0.01 -11.36
C TYR A 234 5.48 0.54 -12.52
N GLY A 235 5.51 -0.14 -13.67
CA GLY A 235 4.73 0.22 -14.86
C GLY A 235 3.30 -0.32 -14.90
N THR A 236 2.85 -1.03 -13.84
CA THR A 236 1.52 -1.62 -13.82
C THR A 236 0.43 -0.55 -13.76
N THR A 237 -0.57 -0.67 -14.62
CA THR A 237 -1.72 0.25 -14.60
C THR A 237 -2.63 -0.04 -13.41
N PRO A 238 -3.41 0.94 -12.95
CA PRO A 238 -4.34 0.76 -11.84
C PRO A 238 -5.37 -0.34 -12.07
N GLU A 239 -5.83 -0.52 -13.30
CA GLU A 239 -6.78 -1.57 -13.67
C GLU A 239 -6.17 -2.95 -13.45
N VAL A 240 -4.92 -3.14 -13.88
CA VAL A 240 -4.20 -4.41 -13.71
C VAL A 240 -3.87 -4.65 -12.24
N ALA A 241 -3.36 -3.64 -11.52
CA ALA A 241 -3.06 -3.77 -10.10
C ALA A 241 -4.31 -4.16 -9.28
N THR A 242 -5.45 -3.51 -9.57
CA THR A 242 -6.74 -3.85 -8.93
C THR A 242 -7.20 -5.25 -9.31
N ALA A 243 -7.12 -5.63 -10.58
CA ALA A 243 -7.52 -6.97 -11.02
C ALA A 243 -6.67 -8.06 -10.37
N CYS A 244 -5.36 -7.84 -10.18
CA CYS A 244 -4.49 -8.75 -9.45
C CYS A 244 -4.91 -8.90 -7.99
N ALA A 245 -5.16 -7.79 -7.28
CA ALA A 245 -5.62 -7.82 -5.89
C ALA A 245 -6.94 -8.59 -5.73
N LEU A 246 -7.92 -8.30 -6.62
CA LEU A 246 -9.20 -9.01 -6.64
C LEU A 246 -9.05 -10.50 -6.88
N ALA A 247 -8.20 -10.90 -7.84
CA ALA A 247 -7.99 -12.29 -8.20
C ALA A 247 -7.32 -13.07 -7.07
N PHE A 248 -6.30 -12.49 -6.42
CA PHE A 248 -5.68 -13.08 -5.24
C PHE A 248 -6.71 -13.28 -4.13
N CYS A 249 -7.42 -12.22 -3.73
CA CYS A 249 -8.39 -12.27 -2.66
C CYS A 249 -9.52 -13.27 -2.95
N GLN A 250 -10.05 -13.29 -4.16
CA GLN A 250 -11.09 -14.25 -4.56
C GLN A 250 -10.57 -15.69 -4.46
N ARG A 251 -9.34 -15.96 -4.89
CA ARG A 251 -8.74 -17.28 -4.82
C ARG A 251 -8.55 -17.77 -3.36
N ILE A 252 -8.23 -16.83 -2.45
CA ILE A 252 -8.13 -17.10 -1.00
C ILE A 252 -9.52 -17.38 -0.40
N GLU A 253 -10.56 -16.61 -0.76
CA GLU A 253 -11.95 -16.84 -0.35
C GLU A 253 -12.44 -18.23 -0.80
N GLU A 254 -12.18 -18.60 -2.07
CA GLU A 254 -12.56 -19.92 -2.62
C GLU A 254 -11.92 -21.09 -1.85
N ALA A 255 -10.76 -20.87 -1.26
CA ALA A 255 -10.08 -21.87 -0.42
C ALA A 255 -10.58 -21.87 1.04
N GLY A 256 -11.50 -20.96 1.40
CA GLY A 256 -12.12 -20.89 2.72
C GLY A 256 -11.31 -20.14 3.76
N TYR A 257 -10.41 -19.24 3.33
CA TYR A 257 -9.68 -18.31 4.20
C TYR A 257 -10.20 -16.88 4.03
N GLU A 258 -9.92 -16.02 4.99
CA GLU A 258 -10.24 -14.61 4.95
C GLU A 258 -9.13 -13.83 4.22
N PRO A 259 -9.42 -13.14 3.11
CA PRO A 259 -8.42 -12.30 2.46
C PRO A 259 -8.37 -10.91 3.08
N MET A 260 -7.21 -10.26 2.94
CA MET A 260 -6.96 -8.87 3.31
C MET A 260 -6.10 -8.20 2.25
N VAL A 261 -6.15 -6.87 2.13
CA VAL A 261 -5.31 -6.12 1.20
C VAL A 261 -4.44 -5.14 1.99
N TYR A 262 -3.11 -5.32 1.89
CA TYR A 262 -2.15 -4.32 2.35
C TYR A 262 -1.96 -3.26 1.27
N MET A 263 -2.03 -1.99 1.66
CA MET A 263 -1.83 -0.88 0.73
C MET A 263 -1.29 0.36 1.41
N SER A 264 -0.22 0.93 0.89
CA SER A 264 0.25 2.26 1.27
C SER A 264 -0.72 3.35 0.77
N LYS A 265 -0.62 4.56 1.32
CA LYS A 265 -1.41 5.74 0.88
C LYS A 265 -1.33 5.95 -0.64
N TYR A 266 -0.11 5.87 -1.20
CA TYR A 266 0.08 6.05 -2.64
C TYR A 266 -0.59 4.95 -3.45
N VAL A 267 -0.43 3.70 -3.05
CA VAL A 267 -1.03 2.54 -3.75
C VAL A 267 -2.55 2.61 -3.68
N GLY A 268 -3.10 2.85 -2.49
CA GLY A 268 -4.55 2.95 -2.28
C GLY A 268 -5.21 4.03 -3.14
N TYR A 269 -4.60 5.21 -3.23
CA TYR A 269 -5.22 6.31 -3.99
C TYR A 269 -4.85 6.35 -5.48
N ASN A 270 -3.73 5.75 -5.91
CA ASN A 270 -3.25 5.91 -7.29
C ASN A 270 -3.17 4.60 -8.08
N LYS A 271 -3.23 3.44 -7.41
CA LYS A 271 -3.07 2.14 -8.06
C LYS A 271 -4.25 1.20 -7.82
N PHE A 272 -5.07 1.43 -6.80
CA PHE A 272 -6.21 0.57 -6.50
C PHE A 272 -7.55 1.27 -6.72
N ASN A 273 -8.49 0.54 -7.30
CA ASN A 273 -9.90 0.92 -7.35
C ASN A 273 -10.53 0.60 -5.99
N LEU A 274 -10.48 1.53 -5.05
CA LEU A 274 -10.98 1.35 -3.68
C LEU A 274 -12.44 0.86 -3.63
N PRO A 275 -13.40 1.40 -4.44
CA PRO A 275 -14.76 0.86 -4.48
C PRO A 275 -14.85 -0.65 -4.74
N GLN A 276 -13.96 -1.21 -5.56
CA GLN A 276 -13.95 -2.64 -5.84
C GLN A 276 -13.30 -3.47 -4.73
N LEU A 277 -12.36 -2.88 -3.99
CA LEU A 277 -11.61 -3.55 -2.92
C LEU A 277 -12.21 -3.33 -1.52
N ALA A 278 -13.15 -2.38 -1.36
CA ALA A 278 -13.73 -1.99 -0.06
C ALA A 278 -14.50 -3.13 0.65
N LYS A 279 -14.77 -4.23 -0.02
CA LYS A 279 -15.34 -5.44 0.61
C LYS A 279 -14.32 -6.26 1.40
N TYR A 280 -13.02 -6.02 1.17
CA TYR A 280 -11.94 -6.71 1.87
C TYR A 280 -11.39 -5.84 3.00
N PRO A 281 -10.99 -6.43 4.13
CA PRO A 281 -10.24 -5.73 5.16
C PRO A 281 -8.97 -5.08 4.60
N ILE A 282 -8.65 -3.90 5.11
CA ILE A 282 -7.48 -3.12 4.70
C ILE A 282 -6.44 -3.10 5.81
N TRP A 283 -5.20 -3.43 5.45
CA TRP A 283 -3.99 -3.25 6.26
C TRP A 283 -3.18 -2.08 5.69
N PHE A 284 -3.05 -1.01 6.49
CA PHE A 284 -2.49 0.26 6.04
C PHE A 284 -1.20 0.61 6.79
N PRO A 285 -0.07 0.83 6.10
CA PRO A 285 1.17 1.29 6.70
C PRO A 285 1.28 2.81 6.71
N GLU A 286 1.57 3.37 7.85
CA GLU A 286 2.05 4.74 8.00
C GLU A 286 2.79 4.88 9.32
N TYR A 287 4.11 4.95 9.26
CA TYR A 287 4.96 4.92 10.45
C TYR A 287 4.92 6.23 11.21
N LYS A 288 4.85 6.12 12.54
CA LYS A 288 4.90 7.24 13.47
C LYS A 288 6.12 7.12 14.39
N SER A 289 6.52 8.25 14.95
CA SER A 289 7.58 8.35 15.95
C SER A 289 7.15 9.30 17.05
N THR A 290 7.87 9.34 18.14
CA THR A 290 7.61 10.28 19.25
C THR A 290 7.72 11.76 18.85
N SER A 291 8.37 12.05 17.70
CA SER A 291 8.43 13.39 17.12
C SER A 291 7.31 13.68 16.10
N SER A 292 6.41 12.72 15.83
CA SER A 292 5.30 12.93 14.91
C SER A 292 4.27 13.89 15.50
N GLU A 293 3.94 14.95 14.77
CA GLU A 293 2.93 15.93 15.19
C GLU A 293 1.50 15.35 15.17
N ARG A 294 1.29 14.29 14.38
CA ARG A 294 -0.01 13.66 14.18
C ARG A 294 0.09 12.16 14.46
N LEU A 295 -0.59 11.72 15.50
CA LEU A 295 -0.62 10.33 15.95
C LEU A 295 -1.89 9.62 15.50
N TYR A 296 -2.19 9.65 14.20
CA TYR A 296 -3.30 8.90 13.60
C TYR A 296 -2.93 8.51 12.17
N PRO A 297 -3.52 7.43 11.61
CA PRO A 297 -3.29 7.03 10.24
C PRO A 297 -3.94 8.04 9.29
N ALA A 298 -3.14 8.65 8.41
CA ALA A 298 -3.62 9.64 7.47
C ALA A 298 -4.16 8.98 6.19
N PHE A 299 -5.08 8.05 6.35
CA PHE A 299 -5.86 7.42 5.30
C PHE A 299 -7.34 7.75 5.49
N TYR A 300 -7.97 8.29 4.47
CA TYR A 300 -9.34 8.82 4.57
C TYR A 300 -10.38 7.72 4.76
N TYR A 301 -10.13 6.54 4.22
CA TYR A 301 -11.04 5.42 4.28
C TYR A 301 -10.77 4.52 5.48
N GLN A 302 -11.79 3.70 5.81
CA GLN A 302 -11.68 2.72 6.88
C GLN A 302 -10.57 1.72 6.59
N MET A 303 -9.84 1.38 7.63
CA MET A 303 -8.85 0.30 7.67
C MET A 303 -9.13 -0.61 8.86
N ASP A 304 -8.64 -1.84 8.79
CA ASP A 304 -8.81 -2.84 9.84
C ASP A 304 -7.53 -3.05 10.64
N ILE A 305 -6.37 -2.88 9.99
CA ILE A 305 -5.06 -2.88 10.65
C ILE A 305 -4.28 -1.65 10.21
N TRP A 306 -3.67 -0.96 11.19
CA TRP A 306 -2.70 0.09 10.96
C TRP A 306 -1.31 -0.35 11.40
N GLN A 307 -0.37 -0.49 10.47
CA GLN A 307 1.06 -0.68 10.74
C GLN A 307 1.67 0.69 11.02
N PHE A 308 1.87 0.99 12.31
CA PHE A 308 2.26 2.32 12.75
C PHE A 308 3.76 2.52 13.00
N SER A 309 4.52 1.42 13.09
CA SER A 309 5.96 1.44 13.32
C SER A 309 6.65 0.31 12.57
N SER A 310 7.89 0.55 12.15
CA SER A 310 8.81 -0.46 11.60
C SER A 310 10.00 -0.73 12.53
N SER A 311 9.91 -0.34 13.80
CA SER A 311 11.08 -0.33 14.68
C SER A 311 10.77 -0.60 16.16
N CYS A 312 9.68 -1.30 16.45
CA CYS A 312 9.30 -1.69 17.79
C CYS A 312 10.23 -2.79 18.36
N SER A 313 10.45 -2.78 19.67
CA SER A 313 11.11 -3.86 20.39
C SER A 313 10.08 -4.77 21.02
N ILE A 314 10.25 -6.07 20.89
CA ILE A 314 9.32 -7.08 21.44
C ILE A 314 10.14 -8.15 22.16
N ASP A 315 9.74 -8.51 23.36
CA ASP A 315 10.35 -9.60 24.10
C ASP A 315 10.19 -10.93 23.30
N GLY A 316 11.26 -11.71 23.26
CA GLY A 316 11.28 -12.96 22.49
C GLY A 316 11.77 -12.82 21.04
N ILE A 317 11.94 -11.59 20.53
CA ILE A 317 12.45 -11.31 19.19
C ILE A 317 13.75 -10.50 19.25
N GLY A 318 14.77 -10.98 18.55
CA GLY A 318 16.00 -10.20 18.36
C GLY A 318 15.84 -9.16 17.27
N GLY A 319 16.20 -7.90 17.58
CA GLY A 319 16.10 -6.80 16.60
C GLY A 319 14.76 -6.07 16.61
N ARG A 320 14.45 -5.38 15.53
CA ARG A 320 13.24 -4.57 15.41
C ARG A 320 12.16 -5.30 14.63
N VAL A 321 10.91 -5.03 14.98
CA VAL A 321 9.73 -5.59 14.32
C VAL A 321 8.76 -4.49 13.94
N ASP A 322 7.94 -4.77 12.96
CA ASP A 322 6.84 -3.92 12.55
C ASP A 322 5.67 -4.11 13.51
N ALA A 323 5.12 -2.99 13.99
CA ALA A 323 4.07 -2.98 14.99
C ALA A 323 2.75 -2.44 14.42
N ASN A 324 1.66 -3.05 14.88
CA ASN A 324 0.34 -2.90 14.30
C ASN A 324 -0.73 -2.67 15.37
N ILE A 325 -1.77 -1.90 15.02
CA ILE A 325 -3.02 -1.80 15.77
C ILE A 325 -4.14 -2.35 14.87
N GLN A 326 -4.85 -3.37 15.34
CA GLN A 326 -6.08 -3.86 14.71
C GLN A 326 -7.28 -3.19 15.33
N PHE A 327 -8.21 -2.69 14.51
CA PHE A 327 -9.48 -2.10 14.91
C PHE A 327 -10.59 -3.14 14.81
N LEU A 328 -11.19 -3.51 15.94
CA LEU A 328 -12.29 -4.48 16.00
C LEU A 328 -13.62 -3.76 15.78
N ARG A 329 -14.46 -4.30 14.89
CA ARG A 329 -15.78 -3.76 14.55
C ARG A 329 -16.90 -4.49 15.27
#